data_02112009750c1984e7b310c7a60b3d35
#
_entry.id   02112009750c1984e7b310c7a60b3d35
#
_cell.length_a   1.000
_cell.length_b   1.000
_cell.length_c   1.000
_cell.angle_alpha   90.00
_cell.angle_beta   90.00
_cell.angle_gamma   90.00
#
_symmetry.space_group_name_H-M   'P 1'
#
loop_
_entity.id
_entity.type
_entity.pdbx_description
1 polymer ?
#
loop_
_entity_poly.entity_id
_entity_poly.type
_entity_poly.pdbx_seq_one_letter_code
_entity_poly.pdbx_strand_id
1 'polypeptide(L)' 'MRTRDLDVIAADIEDATTRLPIGTRVRSTGNSSLGTVRGRPFICDAGTVSVIVAWDNLPPERNTRYVFTRELIVV' A
#
# COMPACT_ATOMS: atom_id res chain seq x y z
N MET A 1 -13.45 7.50 -17.37
CA MET A 1 -13.44 6.50 -16.28
C MET A 1 -14.18 7.04 -15.08
N ARG A 2 -14.91 6.18 -14.44
CA ARG A 2 -15.75 6.58 -13.32
C ARG A 2 -14.95 6.64 -12.02
N THR A 3 -15.07 7.72 -11.28
CA THR A 3 -14.46 7.83 -9.96
C THR A 3 -15.25 6.96 -8.97
N ARG A 4 -14.55 6.33 -8.02
CA ARG A 4 -15.20 5.56 -6.98
C ARG A 4 -15.97 6.48 -6.03
N ASP A 5 -17.01 5.95 -5.40
CA ASP A 5 -17.77 6.68 -4.40
C ASP A 5 -16.90 7.05 -3.20
N LEU A 6 -17.13 8.24 -2.65
CA LEU A 6 -16.37 8.72 -1.50
C LEU A 6 -16.52 7.77 -0.30
N ASP A 7 -17.68 7.18 -0.10
CA ASP A 7 -17.89 6.22 1.00
C ASP A 7 -17.03 4.97 0.84
N VAL A 8 -16.91 4.47 -0.40
CA VAL A 8 -16.07 3.30 -0.68
C VAL A 8 -14.59 3.64 -0.48
N ILE A 9 -14.17 4.83 -0.94
CA ILE A 9 -12.79 5.29 -0.77
C ILE A 9 -12.45 5.44 0.71
N ALA A 10 -13.33 6.05 1.49
CA ALA A 10 -13.11 6.23 2.93
C ALA A 10 -13.01 4.89 3.65
N ALA A 11 -13.86 3.93 3.29
CA ALA A 11 -13.81 2.59 3.88
C ALA A 11 -12.51 1.87 3.52
N ASP A 12 -12.03 2.03 2.29
CA ASP A 12 -10.77 1.42 1.85
C ASP A 12 -9.57 2.00 2.60
N ILE A 13 -9.55 3.33 2.81
CA ILE A 13 -8.49 3.98 3.57
C ILE A 13 -8.49 3.50 5.01
N GLU A 14 -9.67 3.42 5.62
CA GLU A 14 -9.81 2.96 7.00
C GLU A 14 -9.35 1.52 7.15
N ASP A 15 -9.75 0.65 6.23
CA ASP A 15 -9.33 -0.75 6.22
C ASP A 15 -7.80 -0.84 6.06
N ALA A 16 -7.24 -0.10 5.12
CA ALA A 16 -5.79 -0.11 4.89
C ALA A 16 -5.03 0.43 6.10
N THR A 17 -5.54 1.48 6.75
CA THR A 17 -4.92 2.06 7.94
C THR A 17 -4.89 1.04 9.09
N THR A 18 -5.95 0.25 9.23
CA THR A 18 -6.02 -0.79 10.26
C THR A 18 -5.12 -1.98 9.92
N ARG A 19 -5.12 -2.40 8.67
CA ARG A 19 -4.40 -3.60 8.21
C ARG A 19 -2.91 -3.36 8.00
N LEU A 20 -2.53 -2.14 7.61
CA LEU A 20 -1.17 -1.79 7.18
C LEU A 20 -0.59 -0.60 7.95
N PRO A 21 -0.50 -0.67 9.28
CA PRO A 21 0.18 0.41 10.02
C PRO A 21 1.66 0.48 9.66
N ILE A 22 2.27 1.64 9.88
CA ILE A 22 3.69 1.85 9.62
C ILE A 22 4.51 0.81 10.40
N GLY A 23 5.45 0.17 9.73
CA GLY A 23 6.25 -0.89 10.31
C GLY A 23 5.77 -2.30 10.00
N THR A 24 4.59 -2.45 9.40
CA THR A 24 4.05 -3.76 9.04
C THR A 24 4.89 -4.40 7.94
N ARG A 25 5.20 -5.69 8.13
CA ARG A 25 5.88 -6.45 7.09
C ARG A 25 4.85 -6.98 6.09
N VAL A 26 5.16 -6.82 4.82
CA VAL A 26 4.25 -7.18 3.74
C VAL A 26 4.97 -7.93 2.63
N ARG A 27 4.18 -8.63 1.83
CA ARG A 27 4.66 -9.31 0.63
C ARG A 27 3.80 -8.88 -0.56
N SER A 28 4.45 -8.63 -1.70
CA SER A 28 3.73 -8.33 -2.94
C SER A 28 3.11 -9.61 -3.51
N THR A 29 1.84 -9.52 -3.93
CA THR A 29 1.18 -10.66 -4.58
C THR A 29 1.71 -10.90 -5.98
N GLY A 30 2.29 -9.87 -6.62
CA GLY A 30 2.75 -9.97 -8.00
C GLY A 30 4.07 -10.69 -8.17
N ASN A 31 5.04 -10.43 -7.27
CA ASN A 31 6.40 -10.96 -7.43
C ASN A 31 6.98 -11.53 -6.14
N SER A 32 6.19 -11.63 -5.08
CA SER A 32 6.60 -12.19 -3.78
C SER A 32 7.71 -11.40 -3.07
N SER A 33 8.01 -10.17 -3.51
CA SER A 33 8.97 -9.32 -2.82
C SER A 33 8.48 -8.99 -1.42
N LEU A 34 9.42 -8.89 -0.47
CA LEU A 34 9.12 -8.51 0.91
C LEU A 34 9.48 -7.06 1.16
N GLY A 35 8.70 -6.40 1.98
CA GLY A 35 8.94 -5.00 2.32
C GLY A 35 8.33 -4.61 3.64
N THR A 36 8.50 -3.34 4.00
CA THR A 36 7.97 -2.77 5.24
C THR A 36 7.18 -1.51 4.91
N VAL A 37 5.98 -1.39 5.47
CA VAL A 37 5.15 -0.19 5.30
C VAL A 37 5.84 0.99 5.98
N ARG A 38 6.00 2.10 5.24
CA ARG A 38 6.75 3.28 5.71
C ARG A 38 5.90 4.54 5.76
N GLY A 39 4.67 4.51 5.29
CA GLY A 39 3.81 5.67 5.28
C GLY A 39 2.35 5.28 5.44
N ARG A 40 1.51 6.29 5.67
CA ARG A 40 0.06 6.08 5.80
C ARG A 40 -0.56 5.84 4.42
N PRO A 41 -1.66 5.08 4.35
CA PRO A 41 -2.39 4.93 3.09
C PRO A 41 -2.85 6.27 2.53
N PHE A 42 -2.86 6.39 1.21
CA PHE A 42 -3.30 7.60 0.53
C PHE A 42 -4.05 7.23 -0.74
N ILE A 43 -4.78 8.20 -1.28
CA ILE A 43 -5.59 8.00 -2.47
C ILE A 43 -4.76 8.34 -3.71
N CYS A 44 -4.71 7.40 -4.64
CA CYS A 44 -4.12 7.60 -5.97
C CYS A 44 -5.19 7.91 -7.00
N ASP A 45 -4.81 7.93 -8.25
CA ASP A 45 -5.71 8.17 -9.38
C ASP A 45 -6.91 7.23 -9.32
N ALA A 46 -8.07 7.73 -9.72
CA ALA A 46 -9.33 6.99 -9.76
C ALA A 46 -9.78 6.45 -8.40
N GLY A 47 -9.27 7.02 -7.30
CA GLY A 47 -9.70 6.64 -5.96
C GLY A 47 -9.10 5.34 -5.44
N THR A 48 -8.05 4.84 -6.07
CA THR A 48 -7.36 3.64 -5.60
C THR A 48 -6.48 3.99 -4.40
N VAL A 49 -6.51 3.16 -3.36
CA VAL A 49 -5.71 3.37 -2.16
C VAL A 49 -4.34 2.74 -2.31
N SER A 50 -3.31 3.50 -2.01
CA SER A 50 -1.92 3.07 -2.09
C SER A 50 -1.20 3.35 -0.78
N VAL A 51 -0.02 2.76 -0.62
CA VAL A 51 0.81 2.95 0.57
C VAL A 51 2.28 2.89 0.16
N ILE A 52 3.13 3.58 0.92
CA ILE A 52 4.57 3.58 0.67
C ILE A 52 5.19 2.37 1.34
N VAL A 53 5.96 1.61 0.58
CA VAL A 53 6.64 0.40 1.07
C VAL A 53 8.12 0.50 0.75
N ALA A 54 8.96 0.17 1.73
CA ALA A 54 10.40 0.01 1.52
C ALA A 54 10.68 -1.46 1.23
N TRP A 55 11.15 -1.76 0.02
CA TRP A 55 11.34 -3.13 -0.45
C TRP A 55 12.74 -3.65 -0.08
N ASP A 56 12.81 -4.86 0.47
CA ASP A 56 14.06 -5.45 0.93
C ASP A 56 15.04 -5.76 -0.19
N ASN A 57 14.53 -6.04 -1.38
CA ASN A 57 15.36 -6.44 -2.53
C ASN A 57 15.90 -5.28 -3.36
N LEU A 58 15.70 -4.04 -2.89
CA LEU A 58 16.20 -2.85 -3.58
C LEU A 58 17.22 -2.13 -2.71
N PRO A 59 18.18 -1.38 -3.35
CA PRO A 59 19.16 -0.59 -2.59
C PRO A 59 18.45 0.46 -1.71
N PRO A 60 19.01 0.78 -0.53
CA PRO A 60 18.37 1.73 0.40
C PRO A 60 18.00 3.08 -0.22
N GLU A 61 18.80 3.58 -1.15
CA GLU A 61 18.54 4.87 -1.79
C GLU A 61 17.39 4.83 -2.79
N ARG A 62 16.86 3.64 -3.13
CA ARG A 62 15.79 3.47 -4.13
C ARG A 62 14.76 2.43 -3.73
N ASN A 63 14.71 2.06 -2.46
CA ASN A 63 13.86 0.95 -2.05
C ASN A 63 12.42 1.34 -1.76
N THR A 64 12.11 2.63 -1.73
CA THR A 64 10.78 3.11 -1.36
C THR A 64 9.92 3.30 -2.60
N ARG A 65 8.79 2.60 -2.64
CA ARG A 65 7.82 2.67 -3.73
C ARG A 65 6.42 2.73 -3.16
N TYR A 66 5.51 3.43 -3.84
CA TYR A 66 4.11 3.29 -3.51
C TYR A 66 3.52 2.10 -4.28
N VAL A 67 2.56 1.44 -3.67
CA VAL A 67 1.92 0.26 -4.26
C VAL A 67 0.46 0.21 -3.80
N PHE A 68 -0.41 -0.34 -4.63
CA PHE A 68 -1.82 -0.48 -4.28
C PHE A 68 -1.95 -1.44 -3.09
N THR A 69 -2.74 -1.02 -2.10
CA THR A 69 -2.88 -1.82 -0.86
C THR A 69 -3.46 -3.20 -1.14
N ARG A 70 -4.27 -3.35 -2.19
CA ARG A 70 -4.85 -4.65 -2.58
C ARG A 70 -3.81 -5.65 -3.07
N GLU A 71 -2.61 -5.18 -3.42
CA GLU A 71 -1.53 -6.04 -3.92
C GLU A 71 -0.56 -6.47 -2.82
N LEU A 72 -0.91 -6.21 -1.57
CA LEU A 72 -0.08 -6.52 -0.42
C LEU A 72 -0.75 -7.55 0.48
N ILE A 73 0.06 -8.48 0.98
CA ILE A 73 -0.35 -9.46 1.97
C ILE A 73 0.49 -9.21 3.22
N VAL A 74 -0.15 -9.13 4.38
CA VAL A 74 0.56 -9.02 5.65
C VAL A 74 1.24 -10.36 5.96
N VAL A 75 2.52 -10.29 6.26
CA VAL A 75 3.32 -11.50 6.51
C VAL A 75 3.30 -11.89 7.98
#